data_b760f437d32a0efc85ebe2b9ab82cbe2
#
_entry.id   b760f437d32a0efc85ebe2b9ab82cbe2
#
_cell.length_a   1.000
_cell.length_b   1.000
_cell.length_c   1.000
_cell.angle_alpha   90.00
_cell.angle_beta   90.00
_cell.angle_gamma   90.00
#
_symmetry.space_group_name_H-M   'P 1'
#
loop_
_entity.id
_entity.type
_entity.pdbx_description
1 polymer ?
#
loop_
_entity_poly.entity_id
_entity_poly.type
_entity_poly.pdbx_seq_one_letter_code
_entity_poly.pdbx_strand_id
1 'polypeptide(L)'
;MVLRIEDLDPERTGEPWTSLLVEDLRWLGLDWDEGYAAGGTCGPYCQRERTALYDEAFQTLKELGAVYPCWCSRHQRLAASAPHPGEERDRGACACRKLSRAEQ
;
A
#
# COMPACT_ATOMS: atom_id res chain seq x y z
N MET A 1 8.02 -9.24 17.27
CA MET A 1 8.11 -8.53 15.98
C MET A 1 7.25 -9.25 14.95
N VAL A 2 6.72 -8.55 13.92
CA VAL A 2 5.90 -9.16 12.86
C VAL A 2 6.61 -9.01 11.52
N LEU A 3 6.72 -10.10 10.74
CA LEU A 3 7.26 -10.07 9.37
C LEU A 3 6.15 -10.18 8.34
N ARG A 4 5.98 -9.15 7.51
CA ARG A 4 5.08 -9.16 6.35
C ARG A 4 5.86 -8.98 5.05
N ILE A 5 5.51 -9.75 4.05
CA ILE A 5 6.11 -9.70 2.72
C ILE A 5 5.28 -8.78 1.82
N GLU A 6 5.94 -7.80 1.22
CA GLU A 6 5.32 -6.85 0.29
C GLU A 6 5.57 -7.30 -1.16
N ASP A 7 4.74 -8.20 -1.64
CA ASP A 7 4.88 -8.92 -2.91
C ASP A 7 3.75 -8.63 -3.92
N LEU A 8 3.23 -7.40 -3.93
CA LEU A 8 2.19 -6.96 -4.86
C LEU A 8 2.68 -6.80 -6.31
N ASP A 9 3.99 -6.64 -6.52
CA ASP A 9 4.58 -6.55 -7.86
C ASP A 9 5.17 -7.92 -8.26
N PRO A 10 4.45 -8.75 -9.04
CA PRO A 10 4.88 -10.11 -9.35
C PRO A 10 6.14 -10.17 -10.23
N GLU A 11 6.48 -9.10 -10.93
CA GLU A 11 7.68 -9.05 -11.78
C GLU A 11 8.96 -8.83 -10.95
N ARG A 12 8.83 -8.22 -9.78
CA ARG A 12 9.96 -7.84 -8.92
C ARG A 12 10.05 -8.61 -7.62
N THR A 13 8.98 -9.32 -7.26
CA THR A 13 8.84 -9.99 -5.97
C THR A 13 8.46 -11.45 -6.16
N GLY A 14 8.55 -12.23 -5.10
CA GLY A 14 8.27 -13.66 -5.12
C GLY A 14 9.53 -14.50 -4.94
N GLU A 15 9.40 -15.80 -5.20
CA GLU A 15 10.55 -16.72 -5.11
C GLU A 15 11.52 -16.53 -6.30
N PRO A 16 12.87 -16.60 -6.08
CA PRO A 16 13.50 -17.01 -4.81
C PRO A 16 13.78 -15.84 -3.82
N TRP A 17 13.42 -14.60 -4.16
CA TRP A 17 13.81 -13.40 -3.39
C TRP A 17 13.25 -13.37 -1.97
N THR A 18 12.04 -13.89 -1.79
CA THR A 18 11.41 -13.97 -0.46
C THR A 18 12.19 -14.91 0.47
N SER A 19 12.60 -16.07 -0.03
CA SER A 19 13.40 -17.03 0.73
C SER A 19 14.77 -16.46 1.10
N LEU A 20 15.45 -15.83 0.16
CA LEU A 20 16.74 -15.18 0.40
C LEU A 20 16.64 -14.07 1.45
N LEU A 21 15.61 -13.22 1.36
CA LEU A 21 15.35 -12.18 2.36
C LEU A 21 15.20 -12.77 3.77
N VAL A 22 14.44 -13.86 3.89
CA VAL A 22 14.24 -14.54 5.18
C VAL A 22 15.54 -15.11 5.73
N GLU A 23 16.38 -15.70 4.87
CA GLU A 23 17.70 -16.20 5.24
C GLU A 23 18.63 -15.06 5.70
N ASP A 24 18.66 -13.95 4.98
CA ASP A 24 19.46 -12.77 5.31
C ASP A 24 19.04 -12.16 6.66
N LEU A 25 17.73 -12.06 6.92
CA LEU A 25 17.22 -11.56 8.19
C LEU A 25 17.65 -12.46 9.36
N ARG A 26 17.58 -13.78 9.20
CA ARG A 26 18.04 -14.75 10.20
C ARG A 26 19.55 -14.68 10.41
N TRP A 27 20.31 -14.54 9.33
CA TRP A 27 21.75 -14.37 9.40
C TRP A 27 22.16 -13.11 10.17
N LEU A 28 21.37 -12.02 10.03
CA LEU A 28 21.55 -10.80 10.82
C LEU A 28 21.11 -10.93 12.28
N GLY A 29 20.61 -12.10 12.71
CA GLY A 29 20.12 -12.33 14.07
C GLY A 29 18.76 -11.72 14.34
N LEU A 30 17.98 -11.39 13.29
CA LEU A 30 16.61 -10.90 13.41
C LEU A 30 15.65 -12.07 13.41
N ASP A 31 14.73 -12.08 14.35
CA ASP A 31 13.65 -13.03 14.46
C ASP A 31 12.28 -12.31 14.59
N TRP A 32 11.20 -13.07 14.46
CA TRP A 32 9.85 -12.55 14.56
C TRP A 32 8.91 -13.60 15.16
N ASP A 33 7.97 -13.10 15.97
CA ASP A 33 7.02 -13.93 16.72
C ASP A 33 5.82 -14.31 15.86
N GLU A 34 5.49 -13.47 14.87
CA GLU A 34 4.34 -13.62 13.99
C GLU A 34 4.72 -13.17 12.57
N GLY A 35 4.17 -13.79 11.54
CA GLY A 35 4.39 -13.36 10.17
C GLY A 35 4.74 -14.49 9.21
N TYR A 36 5.38 -14.12 8.09
CA TYR A 36 5.82 -15.07 7.09
C TYR A 36 6.73 -16.15 7.72
N ALA A 37 6.45 -17.40 7.39
CA ALA A 37 7.12 -18.62 7.91
C ALA A 37 6.95 -18.90 9.41
N ALA A 38 6.44 -17.97 10.21
CA ALA A 38 6.14 -18.19 11.63
C ALA A 38 4.64 -18.47 11.87
N GLY A 39 3.78 -18.00 10.97
CA GLY A 39 2.34 -18.03 11.16
C GLY A 39 1.84 -16.95 12.12
N GLY A 40 0.66 -17.13 12.68
CA GLY A 40 0.04 -16.20 13.63
C GLY A 40 -1.45 -15.97 13.34
N THR A 41 -2.07 -15.04 14.07
CA THR A 41 -3.52 -14.82 14.06
C THR A 41 -3.99 -13.78 13.06
N CYS A 42 -3.08 -12.94 12.53
CA CYS A 42 -3.38 -11.81 11.63
C CYS A 42 -3.00 -12.08 10.16
N GLY A 43 -2.82 -13.35 9.79
CA GLY A 43 -2.52 -13.74 8.41
C GLY A 43 -3.63 -13.40 7.40
N PRO A 44 -3.34 -13.61 6.12
CA PRO A 44 -2.05 -13.99 5.52
C PRO A 44 -1.00 -12.86 5.58
N TYR A 45 0.28 -13.22 5.51
CA TYR A 45 1.39 -12.28 5.69
C TYR A 45 2.11 -11.90 4.38
N CYS A 46 1.73 -12.51 3.26
CA CYS A 46 2.06 -12.05 1.92
C CYS A 46 0.97 -11.10 1.41
N GLN A 47 1.33 -9.93 0.91
CA GLN A 47 0.31 -8.95 0.49
C GLN A 47 -0.54 -9.45 -0.69
N ARG A 48 0.05 -10.20 -1.64
CA ARG A 48 -0.70 -10.79 -2.77
C ARG A 48 -1.84 -11.71 -2.32
N GLU A 49 -1.71 -12.37 -1.17
CA GLU A 49 -2.74 -13.24 -0.60
C GLU A 49 -3.86 -12.46 0.08
N ARG A 50 -3.70 -11.14 0.25
CA ARG A 50 -4.66 -10.24 0.88
C ARG A 50 -5.51 -9.47 -0.13
N THR A 51 -5.41 -9.74 -1.42
CA THR A 51 -6.10 -8.99 -2.48
C THR A 51 -7.61 -8.91 -2.23
N ALA A 52 -8.24 -10.00 -1.82
CA ALA A 52 -9.67 -10.00 -1.50
C ALA A 52 -10.03 -9.03 -0.36
N LEU A 53 -9.19 -8.93 0.68
CA LEU A 53 -9.38 -7.99 1.79
C LEU A 53 -9.22 -6.54 1.33
N TYR A 54 -8.28 -6.29 0.41
CA TYR A 54 -8.08 -4.95 -0.16
C TYR A 54 -9.24 -4.55 -1.07
N ASP A 55 -9.78 -5.48 -1.85
CA ASP A 55 -10.95 -5.26 -2.71
C ASP A 55 -12.20 -4.94 -1.87
N GLU A 56 -12.43 -5.67 -0.79
CA GLU A 56 -13.54 -5.41 0.13
C GLU A 56 -13.42 -4.02 0.77
N ALA A 57 -12.23 -3.68 1.29
CA ALA A 57 -11.97 -2.37 1.85
C ALA A 57 -12.14 -1.25 0.80
N PHE A 58 -11.70 -1.48 -0.44
CA PHE A 58 -11.87 -0.53 -1.54
C PHE A 58 -13.34 -0.32 -1.91
N GLN A 59 -14.14 -1.38 -1.98
CA GLN A 59 -15.59 -1.25 -2.23
C GLN A 59 -16.28 -0.45 -1.12
N THR A 60 -15.95 -0.73 0.14
CA THR A 60 -16.44 0.05 1.28
C THR A 60 -16.12 1.54 1.14
N LEU A 61 -14.87 1.89 0.81
CA LEU A 61 -14.46 3.27 0.59
C LEU A 61 -15.17 3.92 -0.60
N LYS A 62 -15.48 3.15 -1.64
CA LYS A 62 -16.19 3.61 -2.82
C LYS A 62 -17.67 3.90 -2.48
N GLU A 63 -18.32 3.04 -1.70
CA GLU A 63 -19.69 3.23 -1.22
C GLU A 63 -19.81 4.46 -0.32
N LEU A 64 -18.82 4.71 0.51
CA LEU A 64 -18.71 5.90 1.36
C LEU A 64 -18.39 7.19 0.59
N GLY A 65 -18.14 7.11 -0.73
CA GLY A 65 -17.71 8.27 -1.52
C GLY A 65 -16.34 8.82 -1.12
N ALA A 66 -15.53 8.02 -0.45
CA ALA A 66 -14.20 8.42 0.03
C ALA A 66 -13.11 8.32 -1.04
N VAL A 67 -13.40 7.68 -2.18
CA VAL A 67 -12.49 7.55 -3.32
C VAL A 67 -13.08 8.18 -4.57
N TYR A 68 -12.21 8.69 -5.42
CA TYR A 68 -12.59 9.29 -6.71
C TYR A 68 -11.53 8.97 -7.77
N PRO A 69 -11.88 8.89 -9.06
CA PRO A 69 -10.92 8.72 -10.13
C PRO A 69 -9.99 9.93 -10.24
N CYS A 70 -8.69 9.67 -10.49
CA CYS A 70 -7.69 10.73 -10.60
C CYS A 70 -6.76 10.45 -11.77
N TRP A 71 -6.70 11.40 -12.71
CA TRP A 71 -5.84 11.35 -13.91
C TRP A 71 -4.54 12.18 -13.77
N CYS A 72 -4.28 12.72 -12.58
CA CYS A 72 -3.05 13.48 -12.36
C CYS A 72 -1.82 12.59 -12.46
N SER A 73 -0.79 13.07 -13.15
CA SER A 73 0.52 12.42 -13.12
C SER A 73 1.11 12.44 -11.70
N ARG A 74 2.08 11.55 -11.44
CA ARG A 74 2.79 11.53 -10.16
C ARG A 74 3.42 12.89 -9.84
N HIS A 75 4.01 13.54 -10.85
CA HIS A 75 4.62 14.87 -10.69
C HIS A 75 3.60 15.95 -10.28
N GLN A 76 2.42 15.99 -10.93
CA GLN A 76 1.35 16.91 -10.57
C GLN A 76 0.85 16.71 -9.14
N ARG A 77 0.74 15.45 -8.68
CA ARG A 77 0.34 15.14 -7.30
C ARG A 77 1.40 15.54 -6.28
N LEU A 78 2.69 15.33 -6.60
CA LEU A 78 3.80 15.72 -5.74
C LEU A 78 3.94 17.25 -5.66
N ALA A 79 3.77 17.95 -6.78
CA ALA A 79 3.78 19.42 -6.80
C ALA A 79 2.64 20.02 -5.95
N ALA A 80 1.44 19.41 -5.99
CA ALA A 80 0.32 19.82 -5.16
C ALA A 80 0.47 19.45 -3.67
N SER A 81 1.36 18.52 -3.33
CA SER A 81 1.61 18.04 -1.96
C SER A 81 2.94 18.48 -1.38
N ALA A 82 3.76 19.23 -2.13
CA ALA A 82 5.05 19.74 -1.65
C ALA A 82 4.79 20.77 -0.53
N PRO A 83 5.22 20.52 0.70
CA PRO A 83 5.01 21.47 1.79
C PRO A 83 5.93 22.68 1.59
N HIS A 84 5.36 23.87 1.56
CA HIS A 84 6.11 25.08 1.87
C HIS A 84 6.32 25.15 3.39
N PRO A 85 7.48 25.60 3.87
CA PRO A 85 7.72 25.76 5.30
C PRO A 85 6.66 26.67 5.92
N GLY A 86 5.81 26.12 6.81
CA GLY A 86 4.77 26.86 7.52
C GLY A 86 3.34 26.71 7.02
N GLU A 87 3.10 25.95 5.95
CA GLU A 87 1.74 25.65 5.48
C GLU A 87 1.27 24.26 5.94
N GLU A 88 0.04 24.19 6.48
CA GLU A 88 -0.64 22.91 6.68
C GLU A 88 -0.85 22.20 5.34
N ARG A 89 -0.53 20.94 5.28
CA ARG A 89 -0.73 20.12 4.08
C ARG A 89 -2.21 20.07 3.72
N ASP A 90 -2.62 20.82 2.70
CA ASP A 90 -3.91 20.58 2.06
C ASP A 90 -3.86 19.25 1.28
N ARG A 91 -4.15 18.15 1.99
CA ARG A 91 -4.24 16.81 1.43
C ARG A 91 -5.40 16.67 0.43
N GLY A 92 -6.14 17.73 0.17
CA GLY A 92 -7.32 17.78 -0.68
C GLY A 92 -7.15 18.51 -2.01
N ALA A 93 -5.95 18.98 -2.34
CA ALA A 93 -5.72 19.91 -3.46
C ALA A 93 -5.82 19.28 -4.88
N CYS A 94 -6.13 17.98 -5.03
CA CYS A 94 -6.33 17.40 -6.35
C CYS A 94 -7.61 17.95 -7.02
N ALA A 95 -7.45 18.64 -8.16
CA ALA A 95 -8.59 19.16 -8.93
C ALA A 95 -9.60 18.09 -9.34
N CYS A 96 -9.17 16.85 -9.57
CA CYS A 96 -10.02 15.72 -9.94
C CYS A 96 -11.10 15.42 -8.89
N ARG A 97 -10.87 15.75 -7.61
CA ARG A 97 -11.86 15.56 -6.54
C ARG A 97 -13.12 16.40 -6.73
N LYS A 98 -13.00 17.51 -7.46
CA LYS A 98 -14.09 18.47 -7.68
C LYS A 98 -14.86 18.21 -8.98
N LEU A 99 -14.40 17.25 -9.81
CA LEU A 99 -15.06 16.91 -11.07
C LEU A 99 -16.37 16.18 -10.79
N SER A 100 -17.39 16.54 -11.55
CA SER A 100 -18.66 15.82 -11.56
C SER A 100 -18.49 14.41 -12.18
N ARG A 101 -19.43 13.52 -11.91
CA ARG A 101 -19.42 12.15 -12.46
C ARG A 101 -19.45 12.10 -14.00
N ALA A 102 -19.93 13.17 -14.65
CA ALA A 102 -19.97 13.29 -16.11
C ALA A 102 -18.63 13.79 -16.70
N GLU A 103 -17.76 14.39 -15.84
CA GLU A 103 -16.44 14.90 -16.22
C GLU A 103 -15.31 13.92 -15.82
N GLN A 104 -15.66 12.83 -15.16
CA GLN A 104 -14.81 11.72 -14.76
C GLN A 104 -14.86 10.57 -15.78
#